data_bc9961d715b0afad0470ecf080b544a2
#
_entry.id   bc9961d715b0afad0470ecf080b544a2
#
_cell.length_a   1.000
_cell.length_b   1.000
_cell.length_c   1.000
_cell.angle_alpha   90.00
_cell.angle_beta   90.00
_cell.angle_gamma   90.00
#
_symmetry.space_group_name_H-M   'P 1'
#
loop_
_entity.id
_entity.type
_entity.pdbx_description
1 polymer ?
#
loop_
_entity_poly.entity_id
_entity_poly.type
_entity_poly.pdbx_seq_one_letter_code
_entity_poly.pdbx_strand_id
1 'polypeptide(L)'
;FCNETLRQPFYQGTWRYESCRKHRIFASSCAYPVKGFHYLLEAFGQIVKTYPDATLAVPGKSFLTVSRLRRTNYQKYLADLAEQYGVEDKIEFLGSLSGEEMKQAFLDANVFVLPSTIENSPNSLGEAMLLGVPCVAADVGGVTTMMRHRLEGEVYPSTAPYMLAFYVENIFAQGEAAEAMGAAACAHAGVTHDPEK
;
A
#
# COMPACT_ATOMS: atom_id res chain seq x y z
N PHE A 1 -16.15 17.95 -6.76
CA PHE A 1 -14.71 17.77 -6.57
C PHE A 1 -14.19 16.94 -7.73
N CYS A 2 -13.31 17.50 -8.55
CA CYS A 2 -12.60 16.77 -9.59
C CYS A 2 -11.23 16.39 -9.02
N ASN A 3 -10.97 15.11 -8.84
CA ASN A 3 -9.63 14.64 -8.51
C ASN A 3 -8.74 14.72 -9.76
N GLU A 4 -7.42 14.74 -9.57
CA GLU A 4 -6.48 14.76 -10.69
C GLU A 4 -6.64 13.51 -11.56
N THR A 5 -6.42 13.64 -12.86
CA THR A 5 -6.29 12.52 -13.79
C THR A 5 -5.08 11.67 -13.40
N LEU A 6 -5.28 10.38 -13.28
CA LEU A 6 -4.24 9.43 -12.90
C LEU A 6 -3.45 8.95 -14.13
N ARG A 7 -2.38 8.18 -13.92
CA ARG A 7 -1.57 7.65 -15.01
C ARG A 7 -2.36 6.67 -15.88
N GLN A 8 -2.25 6.81 -17.21
CA GLN A 8 -3.00 6.03 -18.20
C GLN A 8 -3.04 4.51 -17.98
N PRO A 9 -1.95 3.82 -17.62
CA PRO A 9 -1.98 2.37 -17.40
C PRO A 9 -3.01 1.90 -16.38
N PHE A 10 -3.36 2.73 -15.40
CA PHE A 10 -4.24 2.35 -14.29
C PHE A 10 -5.74 2.34 -14.63
N TYR A 11 -6.11 2.90 -15.79
CA TYR A 11 -7.48 2.81 -16.32
C TYR A 11 -7.77 1.46 -16.98
N GLN A 12 -6.77 0.58 -17.06
CA GLN A 12 -6.88 -0.74 -17.68
C GLN A 12 -6.36 -1.82 -16.72
N GLY A 13 -7.15 -2.86 -16.56
CA GLY A 13 -6.84 -3.97 -15.67
C GLY A 13 -7.82 -4.04 -14.51
N THR A 14 -7.89 -5.21 -13.91
CA THR A 14 -8.75 -5.46 -12.74
C THR A 14 -8.04 -6.45 -11.84
N TRP A 15 -7.91 -6.10 -10.59
CA TRP A 15 -7.39 -6.99 -9.57
C TRP A 15 -8.31 -8.20 -9.35
N ARG A 16 -7.70 -9.36 -9.18
CA ARG A 16 -8.39 -10.61 -8.84
C ARG A 16 -7.63 -11.33 -7.75
N TYR A 17 -8.36 -11.81 -6.76
CA TYR A 17 -7.76 -12.58 -5.67
C TYR A 17 -7.02 -13.81 -6.18
N GLU A 18 -7.55 -14.52 -7.17
CA GLU A 18 -6.93 -15.71 -7.75
C GLU A 18 -5.53 -15.42 -8.31
N SER A 19 -5.35 -14.25 -8.93
CA SER A 19 -4.11 -13.86 -9.64
C SER A 19 -3.09 -13.17 -8.75
N CYS A 20 -3.48 -12.65 -7.59
CA CYS A 20 -2.55 -11.95 -6.70
C CYS A 20 -1.65 -12.94 -5.91
N ARG A 21 -0.50 -12.46 -5.48
CA ARG A 21 0.35 -13.17 -4.52
C ARG A 21 -0.26 -13.02 -3.12
N LYS A 22 -0.67 -14.16 -2.54
CA LYS A 22 -1.30 -14.17 -1.21
C LYS A 22 -0.37 -13.58 -0.16
N HIS A 23 -0.94 -12.87 0.79
CA HIS A 23 -0.27 -12.20 1.90
C HIS A 23 0.84 -11.21 1.47
N ARG A 24 0.81 -10.76 0.19
CA ARG A 24 1.70 -9.72 -0.30
C ARG A 24 1.11 -8.34 -0.04
N ILE A 25 1.83 -7.54 0.74
CA ILE A 25 1.54 -6.12 0.96
C ILE A 25 2.33 -5.30 -0.07
N PHE A 26 1.71 -4.29 -0.65
CA PHE A 26 2.40 -3.31 -1.49
C PHE A 26 2.26 -1.91 -0.90
N ALA A 27 3.37 -1.18 -0.83
CA ALA A 27 3.39 0.25 -0.50
C ALA A 27 4.12 1.02 -1.60
N SER A 28 3.59 2.17 -2.00
CA SER A 28 4.10 2.92 -3.16
C SER A 28 5.40 3.70 -2.91
N SER A 29 5.86 3.82 -1.66
CA SER A 29 7.09 4.56 -1.33
C SER A 29 7.60 4.26 0.08
N CYS A 30 8.94 4.21 0.21
CA CYS A 30 9.65 4.23 1.50
C CYS A 30 10.65 5.40 1.61
N ALA A 31 10.58 6.38 0.67
CA ALA A 31 11.66 7.36 0.49
C ALA A 31 11.73 8.43 1.60
N TYR A 32 10.59 8.84 2.14
CA TYR A 32 10.50 9.98 3.07
C TYR A 32 9.70 9.63 4.33
N PRO A 33 10.04 10.22 5.49
CA PRO A 33 9.32 9.98 6.75
C PRO A 33 7.81 10.21 6.66
N VAL A 34 7.37 11.25 5.93
CA VAL A 34 5.95 11.58 5.75
C VAL A 34 5.15 10.48 5.03
N LYS A 35 5.81 9.56 4.33
CA LYS A 35 5.19 8.38 3.72
C LYS A 35 4.91 7.25 4.72
N GLY A 36 5.32 7.40 5.97
CA GLY A 36 4.92 6.53 7.08
C GLY A 36 5.41 5.08 7.00
N PHE A 37 6.40 4.77 6.14
CA PHE A 37 6.88 3.40 5.96
C PHE A 37 7.38 2.75 7.25
N HIS A 38 7.86 3.53 8.21
CA HIS A 38 8.25 3.07 9.54
C HIS A 38 7.06 2.51 10.35
N TYR A 39 5.87 3.11 10.25
CA TYR A 39 4.66 2.56 10.86
C TYR A 39 4.21 1.25 10.17
N LEU A 40 4.41 1.18 8.86
CA LEU A 40 4.15 -0.06 8.14
C LEU A 40 5.11 -1.18 8.56
N LEU A 41 6.39 -0.91 8.78
CA LEU A 41 7.35 -1.89 9.29
C LEU A 41 6.96 -2.40 10.68
N GLU A 42 6.52 -1.51 11.57
CA GLU A 42 6.02 -1.89 12.89
C GLU A 42 4.77 -2.78 12.79
N ALA A 43 3.81 -2.41 11.94
CA ALA A 43 2.63 -3.23 11.66
C ALA A 43 3.02 -4.58 11.04
N PHE A 44 3.95 -4.58 10.08
CA PHE A 44 4.41 -5.76 9.38
C PHE A 44 5.09 -6.76 10.33
N GLY A 45 5.85 -6.27 11.32
CA GLY A 45 6.40 -7.08 12.40
C GLY A 45 5.34 -7.77 13.27
N GLN A 46 4.09 -7.25 13.30
CA GLN A 46 2.95 -7.93 13.94
C GLN A 46 2.31 -8.93 12.97
N ILE A 47 2.08 -8.52 11.73
CA ILE A 47 1.44 -9.36 10.69
C ILE A 47 2.20 -10.66 10.46
N VAL A 48 3.52 -10.64 10.41
CA VAL A 48 4.33 -11.85 10.17
C VAL A 48 4.26 -12.87 11.29
N LYS A 49 3.75 -12.53 12.47
CA LYS A 49 3.49 -13.48 13.56
C LYS A 49 2.26 -14.34 13.27
N THR A 50 1.26 -13.75 12.61
CA THR A 50 0.01 -14.42 12.20
C THR A 50 0.15 -15.06 10.83
N TYR A 51 0.82 -14.37 9.91
CA TYR A 51 1.07 -14.76 8.51
C TYR A 51 2.59 -14.82 8.23
N PRO A 52 3.27 -15.93 8.60
CA PRO A 52 4.73 -16.04 8.47
C PRO A 52 5.24 -15.98 7.01
N ASP A 53 4.37 -16.23 6.03
CA ASP A 53 4.63 -16.14 4.60
C ASP A 53 4.36 -14.75 4.01
N ALA A 54 3.90 -13.79 4.83
CA ALA A 54 3.66 -12.43 4.36
C ALA A 54 4.94 -11.77 3.83
N THR A 55 4.80 -11.02 2.73
CA THR A 55 5.88 -10.23 2.11
C THR A 55 5.46 -8.77 1.95
N LEU A 56 6.44 -7.87 1.97
CA LEU A 56 6.24 -6.44 1.81
C LEU A 56 7.03 -5.94 0.59
N ALA A 57 6.32 -5.55 -0.46
CA ALA A 57 6.92 -5.01 -1.67
C ALA A 57 6.89 -3.49 -1.69
N VAL A 58 7.98 -2.85 -2.11
CA VAL A 58 8.10 -1.40 -2.22
C VAL A 58 9.01 -1.00 -3.38
N PRO A 59 8.63 0.01 -4.19
CA PRO A 59 9.52 0.58 -5.19
C PRO A 59 10.71 1.30 -4.55
N GLY A 60 11.79 1.37 -5.29
CA GLY A 60 13.01 2.07 -4.88
C GLY A 60 14.16 1.14 -4.57
N LYS A 61 15.30 1.75 -4.27
CA LYS A 61 16.53 1.02 -3.92
C LYS A 61 16.46 0.51 -2.49
N SER A 62 16.99 -0.70 -2.29
CA SER A 62 17.09 -1.29 -0.96
C SER A 62 17.94 -0.43 -0.02
N PHE A 63 17.36 -0.02 1.10
CA PHE A 63 18.13 0.60 2.19
C PHE A 63 18.88 -0.45 3.02
N LEU A 64 18.57 -1.74 2.90
CA LEU A 64 19.22 -2.82 3.62
C LEU A 64 20.59 -3.17 3.03
N THR A 65 20.75 -3.10 1.69
CA THR A 65 22.00 -3.45 0.99
C THR A 65 23.00 -2.30 0.90
N VAL A 66 22.57 -1.06 1.17
CA VAL A 66 23.46 0.11 1.21
C VAL A 66 24.30 0.06 2.49
N SER A 67 25.61 0.32 2.37
CA SER A 67 26.50 0.44 3.54
C SER A 67 25.94 1.46 4.55
N ARG A 68 25.96 1.12 5.83
CA ARG A 68 25.45 1.96 6.94
C ARG A 68 25.98 3.40 6.92
N LEU A 69 27.22 3.60 6.46
CA LEU A 69 27.84 4.92 6.35
C LEU A 69 27.21 5.79 5.24
N ARG A 70 26.62 5.17 4.21
CA ARG A 70 26.00 5.86 3.07
C ARG A 70 24.49 6.01 3.21
N ARG A 71 23.87 5.40 4.22
CA ARG A 71 22.45 5.54 4.50
C ARG A 71 22.13 6.93 5.04
N THR A 72 21.00 7.50 4.60
CA THR A 72 20.41 8.66 5.29
C THR A 72 19.98 8.27 6.70
N ASN A 73 19.72 9.24 7.56
CA ASN A 73 19.25 8.96 8.92
C ASN A 73 17.93 8.19 8.93
N TYR A 74 17.03 8.50 8.00
CA TYR A 74 15.77 7.77 7.88
C TYR A 74 15.98 6.32 7.41
N GLN A 75 16.87 6.10 6.44
CA GLN A 75 17.22 4.73 5.99
C GLN A 75 17.88 3.90 7.10
N LYS A 76 18.69 4.52 7.96
CA LYS A 76 19.25 3.85 9.17
C LYS A 76 18.12 3.41 10.09
N TYR A 77 17.21 4.33 10.39
CA TYR A 77 16.05 4.07 11.24
C TYR A 77 15.15 2.95 10.68
N LEU A 78 14.86 2.95 9.37
CA LEU A 78 14.11 1.88 8.73
C LEU A 78 14.84 0.52 8.81
N ALA A 79 16.15 0.51 8.63
CA ALA A 79 16.94 -0.72 8.73
C ALA A 79 16.99 -1.25 10.17
N ASP A 80 17.17 -0.37 11.15
CA ASP A 80 17.16 -0.74 12.56
C ASP A 80 15.77 -1.28 12.98
N LEU A 81 14.65 -0.73 12.43
CA LEU A 81 13.30 -1.27 12.64
C LEU A 81 13.11 -2.65 11.97
N ALA A 82 13.56 -2.81 10.72
CA ALA A 82 13.44 -4.09 10.03
C ALA A 82 14.18 -5.19 10.78
N GLU A 83 15.40 -4.92 11.28
CA GLU A 83 16.18 -5.81 12.14
C GLU A 83 15.46 -6.09 13.47
N GLN A 84 14.95 -5.05 14.14
CA GLN A 84 14.22 -5.18 15.41
C GLN A 84 13.02 -6.11 15.31
N TYR A 85 12.30 -6.07 14.18
CA TYR A 85 11.13 -6.92 13.94
C TYR A 85 11.45 -8.23 13.22
N GLY A 86 12.71 -8.43 12.78
CA GLY A 86 13.16 -9.64 12.08
C GLY A 86 12.46 -9.85 10.74
N VAL A 87 12.29 -8.77 9.95
CA VAL A 87 11.53 -8.79 8.69
C VAL A 87 12.36 -8.41 7.46
N GLU A 88 13.69 -8.29 7.57
CA GLU A 88 14.57 -7.84 6.49
C GLU A 88 14.48 -8.71 5.24
N ASP A 89 14.40 -10.03 5.42
CA ASP A 89 14.29 -11.03 4.36
C ASP A 89 12.91 -11.08 3.70
N LYS A 90 11.92 -10.41 4.28
CA LYS A 90 10.53 -10.35 3.80
C LYS A 90 10.20 -9.06 3.04
N ILE A 91 11.16 -8.12 2.94
CA ILE A 91 10.98 -6.86 2.22
C ILE A 91 11.57 -6.98 0.82
N GLU A 92 10.71 -6.88 -0.19
CA GLU A 92 11.10 -6.89 -1.61
C GLU A 92 11.24 -5.46 -2.14
N PHE A 93 12.45 -5.07 -2.51
CA PHE A 93 12.71 -3.79 -3.18
C PHE A 93 12.66 -3.95 -4.69
N LEU A 94 11.69 -3.31 -5.33
CA LEU A 94 11.38 -3.50 -6.74
C LEU A 94 12.21 -2.59 -7.69
N GLY A 95 13.09 -1.74 -7.16
CA GLY A 95 13.83 -0.77 -7.97
C GLY A 95 12.95 0.37 -8.50
N SER A 96 13.41 1.02 -9.57
CA SER A 96 12.61 2.02 -10.29
C SER A 96 11.63 1.32 -11.20
N LEU A 97 10.35 1.63 -11.09
CA LEU A 97 9.27 1.06 -11.87
C LEU A 97 8.73 2.08 -12.88
N SER A 98 8.50 1.65 -14.12
CA SER A 98 7.66 2.33 -15.09
C SER A 98 6.19 2.33 -14.67
N GLY A 99 5.32 3.04 -15.40
CA GLY A 99 3.88 3.04 -15.11
C GLY A 99 3.25 1.63 -15.19
N GLU A 100 3.62 0.84 -16.21
CA GLU A 100 3.13 -0.53 -16.37
C GLU A 100 3.65 -1.48 -15.28
N GLU A 101 4.94 -1.39 -14.95
CA GLU A 101 5.52 -2.20 -13.86
C GLU A 101 4.91 -1.83 -12.50
N MET A 102 4.63 -0.55 -12.28
CA MET A 102 3.93 -0.09 -11.08
C MET A 102 2.51 -0.68 -11.01
N LYS A 103 1.74 -0.61 -12.12
CA LYS A 103 0.43 -1.23 -12.22
C LYS A 103 0.49 -2.72 -11.89
N GLN A 104 1.47 -3.44 -12.46
CA GLN A 104 1.63 -4.86 -12.19
C GLN A 104 1.94 -5.12 -10.70
N ALA A 105 2.77 -4.29 -10.07
CA ALA A 105 3.06 -4.41 -8.63
C ALA A 105 1.79 -4.24 -7.75
N PHE A 106 0.86 -3.37 -8.16
CA PHE A 106 -0.45 -3.26 -7.52
C PHE A 106 -1.29 -4.52 -7.73
N LEU A 107 -1.38 -5.02 -8.97
CA LEU A 107 -2.18 -6.22 -9.29
C LEU A 107 -1.65 -7.49 -8.62
N ASP A 108 -0.35 -7.58 -8.43
CA ASP A 108 0.32 -8.69 -7.74
C ASP A 108 0.11 -8.67 -6.22
N ALA A 109 -0.30 -7.53 -5.65
CA ALA A 109 -0.47 -7.41 -4.21
C ALA A 109 -1.82 -8.00 -3.75
N ASN A 110 -1.85 -8.58 -2.55
CA ASN A 110 -3.10 -8.94 -1.87
C ASN A 110 -3.77 -7.71 -1.25
N VAL A 111 -2.96 -6.73 -0.84
CA VAL A 111 -3.41 -5.46 -0.28
C VAL A 111 -2.44 -4.33 -0.60
N PHE A 112 -2.98 -3.16 -0.93
CA PHE A 112 -2.21 -1.92 -0.99
C PHE A 112 -2.32 -1.18 0.33
N VAL A 113 -1.19 -0.69 0.85
CA VAL A 113 -1.13 0.09 2.09
C VAL A 113 -0.62 1.50 1.82
N LEU A 114 -1.38 2.51 2.26
CA LEU A 114 -0.99 3.92 2.29
C LEU A 114 -0.77 4.35 3.75
N PRO A 115 0.44 4.23 4.30
CA PRO A 115 0.70 4.52 5.71
C PRO A 115 1.11 5.98 5.97
N SER A 116 0.90 6.86 5.01
CA SER A 116 1.33 8.25 5.05
C SER A 116 0.80 9.01 6.27
N THR A 117 1.60 9.95 6.78
CA THR A 117 1.21 10.83 7.89
C THR A 117 0.63 12.16 7.42
N ILE A 118 0.90 12.53 6.16
CA ILE A 118 0.38 13.74 5.52
C ILE A 118 0.11 13.40 4.05
N GLU A 119 -1.09 13.67 3.58
CA GLU A 119 -1.48 13.58 2.16
C GLU A 119 -2.50 14.67 1.85
N ASN A 120 -2.55 15.05 0.59
CA ASN A 120 -3.62 15.89 0.04
C ASN A 120 -4.66 15.00 -0.65
N SER A 121 -4.32 14.57 -1.88
CA SER A 121 -5.07 13.64 -2.72
C SER A 121 -4.07 12.61 -3.25
N PRO A 122 -3.87 11.49 -2.53
CA PRO A 122 -2.80 10.55 -2.86
C PRO A 122 -3.11 9.77 -4.14
N ASN A 123 -2.43 10.12 -5.25
CA ASN A 123 -2.60 9.44 -6.54
C ASN A 123 -2.44 7.92 -6.45
N SER A 124 -1.53 7.43 -5.61
CA SER A 124 -1.36 5.98 -5.43
C SER A 124 -2.57 5.27 -4.83
N LEU A 125 -3.38 5.97 -4.01
CA LEU A 125 -4.65 5.43 -3.52
C LEU A 125 -5.67 5.37 -4.66
N GLY A 126 -5.83 6.45 -5.43
CA GLY A 126 -6.70 6.47 -6.61
C GLY A 126 -6.34 5.39 -7.63
N GLU A 127 -5.05 5.19 -7.88
CA GLU A 127 -4.53 4.14 -8.76
C GLU A 127 -4.87 2.72 -8.26
N ALA A 128 -4.70 2.46 -6.96
CA ALA A 128 -5.09 1.20 -6.35
C ALA A 128 -6.60 0.96 -6.46
N MET A 129 -7.39 2.00 -6.18
CA MET A 129 -8.85 1.96 -6.28
C MET A 129 -9.33 1.71 -7.71
N LEU A 130 -8.75 2.38 -8.73
CA LEU A 130 -9.09 2.14 -10.15
C LEU A 130 -8.87 0.68 -10.57
N LEU A 131 -7.82 0.05 -10.07
CA LEU A 131 -7.52 -1.36 -10.31
C LEU A 131 -8.39 -2.31 -9.49
N GLY A 132 -9.12 -1.82 -8.48
CA GLY A 132 -9.88 -2.65 -7.55
C GLY A 132 -9.02 -3.41 -6.54
N VAL A 133 -7.79 -2.95 -6.27
CA VAL A 133 -6.93 -3.55 -5.24
C VAL A 133 -7.48 -3.22 -3.87
N PRO A 134 -7.65 -4.19 -2.94
CA PRO A 134 -8.04 -3.89 -1.58
C PRO A 134 -7.05 -2.94 -0.90
N CYS A 135 -7.55 -1.86 -0.28
CA CYS A 135 -6.75 -0.79 0.26
C CYS A 135 -6.88 -0.67 1.78
N VAL A 136 -5.75 -0.43 2.45
CA VAL A 136 -5.70 0.04 3.84
C VAL A 136 -4.96 1.37 3.87
N ALA A 137 -5.62 2.45 4.27
CA ALA A 137 -5.06 3.79 4.23
C ALA A 137 -5.16 4.51 5.59
N ALA A 138 -4.15 5.31 5.91
CA ALA A 138 -4.17 6.18 7.07
C ALA A 138 -5.21 7.31 6.88
N ASP A 139 -5.94 7.65 7.95
CA ASP A 139 -6.87 8.78 7.97
C ASP A 139 -6.10 10.10 8.01
N VAL A 140 -5.72 10.59 6.84
CA VAL A 140 -4.96 11.83 6.65
C VAL A 140 -5.43 12.58 5.40
N GLY A 141 -5.51 13.90 5.51
CA GLY A 141 -5.83 14.78 4.38
C GLY A 141 -7.11 14.37 3.64
N GLY A 142 -7.01 14.18 2.33
CA GLY A 142 -8.17 13.86 1.48
C GLY A 142 -8.53 12.37 1.41
N VAL A 143 -7.87 11.46 2.14
CA VAL A 143 -8.12 10.01 2.06
C VAL A 143 -9.59 9.66 2.25
N THR A 144 -10.24 10.20 3.29
CA THR A 144 -11.65 9.91 3.61
C THR A 144 -12.65 10.54 2.64
N THR A 145 -12.22 11.47 1.80
CA THR A 145 -13.02 11.98 0.68
C THR A 145 -12.88 11.12 -0.58
N MET A 146 -11.78 10.37 -0.70
CA MET A 146 -11.52 9.47 -1.83
C MET A 146 -12.09 8.07 -1.61
N MET A 147 -12.05 7.57 -0.36
CA MET A 147 -12.34 6.17 -0.03
C MET A 147 -13.23 6.07 1.21
N ARG A 148 -14.37 5.41 1.09
CA ARG A 148 -15.30 5.16 2.20
C ARG A 148 -14.88 3.93 3.00
N HIS A 149 -14.64 4.15 4.30
CA HIS A 149 -14.25 3.09 5.24
C HIS A 149 -15.24 1.93 5.25
N ARG A 150 -14.73 0.69 5.25
CA ARG A 150 -15.45 -0.60 5.23
C ARG A 150 -16.25 -0.91 3.96
N LEU A 151 -16.40 0.05 3.05
CA LEU A 151 -17.09 -0.17 1.80
C LEU A 151 -16.14 -0.29 0.62
N GLU A 152 -15.16 0.60 0.55
CA GLU A 152 -14.23 0.74 -0.57
C GLU A 152 -12.78 0.43 -0.17
N GLY A 153 -12.55 0.25 1.12
CA GLY A 153 -11.27 -0.04 1.74
C GLY A 153 -11.34 0.17 3.24
N GLU A 154 -10.22 -0.02 3.92
CA GLU A 154 -10.10 0.18 5.36
C GLU A 154 -9.32 1.47 5.64
N VAL A 155 -9.90 2.34 6.46
CA VAL A 155 -9.25 3.58 6.91
C VAL A 155 -8.94 3.45 8.40
N TYR A 156 -7.70 3.74 8.78
CA TYR A 156 -7.25 3.61 10.17
C TYR A 156 -6.66 4.94 10.70
N PRO A 157 -6.71 5.20 12.02
CA PRO A 157 -6.09 6.38 12.59
C PRO A 157 -4.59 6.43 12.26
N SER A 158 -4.12 7.54 11.68
CA SER A 158 -2.69 7.73 11.39
C SER A 158 -1.85 7.48 12.67
N THR A 159 -0.66 6.93 12.50
CA THR A 159 0.25 6.57 13.61
C THR A 159 -0.23 5.44 14.54
N ALA A 160 -1.20 4.63 14.10
CA ALA A 160 -1.70 3.46 14.85
C ALA A 160 -1.32 2.14 14.12
N PRO A 161 -0.05 1.69 14.18
CA PRO A 161 0.43 0.51 13.45
C PRO A 161 -0.32 -0.78 13.82
N TYR A 162 -0.82 -0.89 15.05
CA TYR A 162 -1.65 -2.02 15.49
C TYR A 162 -3.01 -2.08 14.75
N MET A 163 -3.61 -0.92 14.42
CA MET A 163 -4.83 -0.86 13.62
C MET A 163 -4.55 -1.17 12.16
N LEU A 164 -3.41 -0.68 11.64
CA LEU A 164 -2.94 -1.03 10.31
C LEU A 164 -2.77 -2.55 10.19
N ALA A 165 -2.09 -3.20 11.14
CA ALA A 165 -1.92 -4.66 11.16
C ALA A 165 -3.28 -5.38 11.17
N PHE A 166 -4.19 -4.97 12.06
CA PHE A 166 -5.53 -5.54 12.18
C PHE A 166 -6.31 -5.50 10.85
N TYR A 167 -6.31 -4.36 10.15
CA TYR A 167 -7.05 -4.25 8.88
C TYR A 167 -6.39 -5.02 7.73
N VAL A 168 -5.06 -5.08 7.68
CA VAL A 168 -4.36 -5.92 6.70
C VAL A 168 -4.69 -7.39 6.93
N GLU A 169 -4.63 -7.86 8.18
CA GLU A 169 -4.98 -9.25 8.53
C GLU A 169 -6.45 -9.58 8.20
N ASN A 170 -7.37 -8.62 8.41
CA ASN A 170 -8.77 -8.79 8.01
C ASN A 170 -8.92 -8.96 6.49
N ILE A 171 -8.20 -8.19 5.68
CA ILE A 171 -8.22 -8.35 4.22
C ILE A 171 -7.65 -9.72 3.82
N PHE A 172 -6.56 -10.16 4.43
CA PHE A 172 -6.00 -11.48 4.18
C PHE A 172 -7.00 -12.59 4.51
N ALA A 173 -7.70 -12.48 5.65
CA ALA A 173 -8.71 -13.44 6.08
C ALA A 173 -9.97 -13.47 5.18
N GLN A 174 -10.31 -12.35 4.53
CA GLN A 174 -11.46 -12.29 3.61
C GLN A 174 -11.22 -13.08 2.32
N GLY A 175 -9.96 -13.21 1.89
CA GLY A 175 -9.63 -13.91 0.65
C GLY A 175 -10.37 -13.33 -0.56
N GLU A 176 -11.08 -14.20 -1.31
CA GLU A 176 -11.84 -13.80 -2.49
C GLU A 176 -12.95 -12.77 -2.19
N ALA A 177 -13.51 -12.78 -0.98
CA ALA A 177 -14.55 -11.81 -0.59
C ALA A 177 -14.06 -10.35 -0.63
N ALA A 178 -12.74 -10.11 -0.55
CA ALA A 178 -12.16 -8.77 -0.72
C ALA A 178 -12.36 -8.17 -2.12
N GLU A 179 -12.70 -8.98 -3.14
CA GLU A 179 -13.03 -8.49 -4.48
C GLU A 179 -14.25 -7.56 -4.49
N ALA A 180 -15.20 -7.78 -3.61
CA ALA A 180 -16.38 -6.91 -3.52
C ALA A 180 -16.02 -5.48 -3.05
N MET A 181 -15.09 -5.39 -2.08
CA MET A 181 -14.55 -4.11 -1.61
C MET A 181 -13.76 -3.40 -2.74
N GLY A 182 -12.90 -4.13 -3.44
CA GLY A 182 -12.15 -3.62 -4.57
C GLY A 182 -13.04 -3.13 -5.72
N ALA A 183 -14.10 -3.87 -6.04
CA ALA A 183 -15.07 -3.48 -7.07
C ALA A 183 -15.82 -2.18 -6.71
N ALA A 184 -16.21 -2.00 -5.44
CA ALA A 184 -16.82 -0.77 -4.96
C ALA A 184 -15.86 0.42 -5.06
N ALA A 185 -14.58 0.22 -4.68
CA ALA A 185 -13.52 1.22 -4.83
C ALA A 185 -13.31 1.62 -6.30
N CYS A 186 -13.24 0.64 -7.20
CA CYS A 186 -13.06 0.86 -8.64
C CYS A 186 -14.21 1.67 -9.23
N ALA A 187 -15.46 1.34 -8.90
CA ALA A 187 -16.63 2.07 -9.36
C ALA A 187 -16.61 3.54 -8.90
N HIS A 188 -16.22 3.81 -7.67
CA HIS A 188 -16.10 5.18 -7.15
C HIS A 188 -14.94 5.94 -7.82
N ALA A 189 -13.76 5.33 -7.88
CA ALA A 189 -12.57 5.95 -8.49
C ALA A 189 -12.78 6.24 -9.98
N GLY A 190 -13.48 5.38 -10.72
CA GLY A 190 -13.83 5.58 -12.12
C GLY A 190 -14.68 6.83 -12.35
N VAL A 191 -15.48 7.26 -11.37
CA VAL A 191 -16.28 8.50 -11.45
C VAL A 191 -15.44 9.72 -11.04
N THR A 192 -14.62 9.58 -10.00
CA THR A 192 -13.88 10.72 -9.40
C THR A 192 -12.60 11.06 -10.14
N HIS A 193 -12.01 10.10 -10.85
CA HIS A 193 -10.80 10.24 -11.67
C HIS A 193 -11.07 10.07 -13.17
N ASP A 194 -12.29 10.34 -13.60
CA ASP A 194 -12.67 10.26 -15.01
C ASP A 194 -11.80 11.20 -15.86
N PRO A 195 -11.01 10.68 -16.82
CA PRO A 195 -10.12 11.51 -17.63
C PRO A 195 -10.84 12.42 -18.63
N GLU A 196 -12.15 12.24 -18.82
CA GLU A 196 -12.98 13.06 -19.72
C GLU A 196 -13.66 14.23 -18.99
N LYS A 197 -13.47 14.36 -17.68
CA LYS A 197 -14.00 15.46 -16.84
C LYS A 197 -12.89 16.41 -16.41
#